data_3340334bdec0c89307c89abadd8fbfb3
#
_entry.id   3340334bdec0c89307c89abadd8fbfb3
#
_cell.length_a   1.000
_cell.length_b   1.000
_cell.length_c   1.000
_cell.angle_alpha   90.00
_cell.angle_beta   90.00
_cell.angle_gamma   90.00
#
_symmetry.space_group_name_H-M   'P 1'
#
loop_
_entity.id
_entity.type
_entity.pdbx_description
1 polymer ?
#
loop_
_entity_poly.entity_id
_entity_poly.type
_entity_poly.pdbx_seq_one_letter_code
_entity_poly.pdbx_strand_id
1 'polypeptide(L)'
;MCSKEIIINTISILGSGWLGLPLATILYKQAFRIRASTRHHERFTELDATGARAFHVDTDQLSEISEFLDSEILIINITSKNINGFARLIEQIETSPIQKVLFISSTSVYQNLNREVTEDENAEDHNSVLWQIEQLFQNNTHFKTTIVRFSGLIDSRRHPGRFFRNGRSVPQADAPVNLIHLDDCLGIINAILQQEAWGEIYNGCADTHPSKREFYGYARKLMGLSPPEFDTETEIKYKIISNQKVKSKLNYTFQHADLMKITF
;
A
#
# COMPACT_ATOMS: atom_id res chain seq x y z
N MET A 1 17.12 -6.61 -40.35
CA MET A 1 16.19 -6.85 -39.22
C MET A 1 16.78 -6.14 -38.02
N CYS A 2 16.22 -5.01 -37.63
CA CYS A 2 16.67 -4.28 -36.45
C CYS A 2 16.14 -5.02 -35.21
N SER A 3 17.02 -5.67 -34.46
CA SER A 3 16.66 -6.25 -33.17
C SER A 3 16.18 -5.08 -32.29
N LYS A 4 14.88 -5.02 -31.99
CA LYS A 4 14.41 -4.17 -30.89
C LYS A 4 15.16 -4.62 -29.63
N GLU A 5 16.06 -3.79 -29.16
CA GLU A 5 16.57 -3.94 -27.79
C GLU A 5 15.36 -3.99 -26.86
N ILE A 6 15.19 -5.09 -26.16
CA ILE A 6 14.17 -5.20 -25.12
C ILE A 6 14.69 -4.29 -24.00
N ILE A 7 14.15 -3.09 -23.90
CA ILE A 7 14.40 -2.20 -22.77
C ILE A 7 13.76 -2.85 -21.55
N ILE A 8 14.56 -3.53 -20.76
CA ILE A 8 14.11 -4.11 -19.50
C ILE A 8 14.11 -2.97 -18.47
N ASN A 9 12.93 -2.44 -18.19
CA ASN A 9 12.78 -1.38 -17.20
C ASN A 9 13.20 -1.87 -15.82
N THR A 10 13.96 -1.04 -15.11
CA THR A 10 14.38 -1.30 -13.73
C THR A 10 13.42 -0.62 -12.77
N ILE A 11 13.00 -1.34 -11.73
CA ILE A 11 12.13 -0.83 -10.66
C ILE A 11 12.85 -1.01 -9.33
N SER A 12 12.92 0.06 -8.56
CA SER A 12 13.38 0.04 -7.16
C SER A 12 12.18 -0.02 -6.22
N ILE A 13 12.21 -0.94 -5.25
CA ILE A 13 11.17 -1.13 -4.24
C ILE A 13 11.76 -0.80 -2.87
N LEU A 14 11.41 0.35 -2.32
CA LEU A 14 11.79 0.76 -0.98
C LEU A 14 10.82 0.12 0.03
N GLY A 15 11.31 -0.89 0.75
CA GLY A 15 10.54 -1.64 1.73
C GLY A 15 9.96 -2.96 1.20
N SER A 16 10.62 -4.06 1.55
CA SER A 16 10.26 -5.42 1.14
C SER A 16 9.55 -6.19 2.27
N GLY A 17 8.54 -5.54 2.87
CA GLY A 17 7.69 -6.15 3.88
C GLY A 17 6.58 -7.02 3.28
N TRP A 18 5.42 -6.99 3.94
CA TRP A 18 4.25 -7.81 3.61
C TRP A 18 3.77 -7.62 2.15
N LEU A 19 3.78 -6.40 1.62
CA LEU A 19 3.40 -6.09 0.24
C LEU A 19 4.62 -6.13 -0.71
N GLY A 20 5.76 -5.56 -0.31
CA GLY A 20 6.91 -5.37 -1.20
C GLY A 20 7.59 -6.66 -1.63
N LEU A 21 7.64 -7.70 -0.77
CA LEU A 21 8.24 -8.98 -1.11
C LEU A 21 7.46 -9.73 -2.21
N PRO A 22 6.12 -9.95 -2.09
CA PRO A 22 5.36 -10.56 -3.18
C PRO A 22 5.32 -9.68 -4.43
N LEU A 23 5.33 -8.35 -4.29
CA LEU A 23 5.41 -7.43 -5.41
C LEU A 23 6.72 -7.63 -6.21
N ALA A 24 7.87 -7.70 -5.53
CA ALA A 24 9.16 -7.97 -6.17
C ALA A 24 9.13 -9.27 -6.99
N THR A 25 8.55 -10.33 -6.41
CA THR A 25 8.40 -11.64 -7.07
C THR A 25 7.55 -11.56 -8.35
N ILE A 26 6.41 -10.85 -8.29
CA ILE A 26 5.50 -10.72 -9.44
C ILE A 26 6.15 -9.89 -10.55
N LEU A 27 6.77 -8.78 -10.22
CA LEU A 27 7.39 -7.89 -11.20
C LEU A 27 8.64 -8.55 -11.84
N TYR A 28 9.42 -9.29 -11.07
CA TYR A 28 10.52 -10.09 -11.65
C TYR A 28 10.02 -11.12 -12.68
N LYS A 29 8.91 -11.81 -12.40
CA LYS A 29 8.28 -12.74 -13.35
C LYS A 29 7.75 -12.06 -14.61
N GLN A 30 7.50 -10.77 -14.56
CA GLN A 30 7.11 -9.93 -15.70
C GLN A 30 8.33 -9.35 -16.45
N ALA A 31 9.53 -9.85 -16.17
CA ALA A 31 10.79 -9.45 -16.80
C ALA A 31 11.29 -8.04 -16.43
N PHE A 32 10.84 -7.44 -15.34
CA PHE A 32 11.47 -6.24 -14.78
C PHE A 32 12.78 -6.61 -14.06
N ARG A 33 13.76 -5.71 -14.11
CA ARG A 33 14.90 -5.76 -13.18
C ARG A 33 14.48 -5.13 -11.86
N ILE A 34 14.61 -5.88 -10.76
CA ILE A 34 14.14 -5.42 -9.46
C ILE A 34 15.31 -5.14 -8.53
N ARG A 35 15.32 -3.96 -7.94
CA ARG A 35 16.12 -3.59 -6.77
C ARG A 35 15.18 -3.50 -5.58
N ALA A 36 15.42 -4.29 -4.54
CA ALA A 36 14.54 -4.35 -3.40
C ALA A 36 15.30 -4.05 -2.11
N SER A 37 14.74 -3.19 -1.24
CA SER A 37 15.42 -2.79 -0.03
C SER A 37 14.82 -3.37 1.24
N THR A 38 15.68 -3.55 2.22
CA THR A 38 15.33 -3.88 3.61
C THR A 38 16.29 -3.19 4.58
N ARG A 39 15.85 -2.98 5.82
CA ARG A 39 16.72 -2.53 6.93
C ARG A 39 17.48 -3.66 7.61
N HIS A 40 17.25 -4.90 7.19
CA HIS A 40 17.70 -6.12 7.85
C HIS A 40 18.53 -6.96 6.91
N HIS A 41 19.86 -7.00 7.10
CA HIS A 41 20.78 -7.75 6.26
C HIS A 41 20.48 -9.26 6.21
N GLU A 42 19.96 -9.82 7.30
CA GLU A 42 19.54 -11.21 7.38
C GLU A 42 18.43 -11.60 6.38
N ARG A 43 17.72 -10.61 5.82
CA ARG A 43 16.68 -10.82 4.82
C ARG A 43 17.17 -10.77 3.36
N PHE A 44 18.46 -10.53 3.13
CA PHE A 44 18.99 -10.43 1.77
C PHE A 44 18.76 -11.71 0.97
N THR A 45 19.05 -12.88 1.58
CA THR A 45 18.80 -14.18 0.93
C THR A 45 17.32 -14.37 0.53
N GLU A 46 16.38 -13.90 1.36
CA GLU A 46 14.95 -13.94 1.06
C GLU A 46 14.61 -13.04 -0.16
N LEU A 47 15.22 -11.87 -0.24
CA LEU A 47 15.03 -10.93 -1.35
C LEU A 47 15.64 -11.47 -2.64
N ASP A 48 16.88 -11.96 -2.60
CA ASP A 48 17.56 -12.55 -3.76
C ASP A 48 16.78 -13.74 -4.32
N ALA A 49 16.14 -14.54 -3.46
CA ALA A 49 15.27 -15.65 -3.89
C ALA A 49 14.03 -15.20 -4.67
N THR A 50 13.62 -13.93 -4.61
CA THR A 50 12.56 -13.38 -5.48
C THR A 50 13.05 -13.04 -6.89
N GLY A 51 14.36 -13.06 -7.13
CA GLY A 51 15.03 -12.57 -8.34
C GLY A 51 15.38 -11.07 -8.28
N ALA A 52 15.11 -10.39 -7.16
CA ALA A 52 15.50 -9.01 -6.95
C ALA A 52 16.95 -8.92 -6.44
N ARG A 53 17.66 -7.84 -6.79
CA ARG A 53 18.91 -7.50 -6.11
C ARG A 53 18.60 -6.81 -4.79
N ALA A 54 19.14 -7.33 -3.68
CA ALA A 54 18.93 -6.82 -2.35
C ALA A 54 19.80 -5.58 -2.02
N PHE A 55 19.21 -4.61 -1.32
CA PHE A 55 19.89 -3.40 -0.84
C PHE A 55 19.53 -3.13 0.63
N HIS A 56 20.50 -2.59 1.38
CA HIS A 56 20.22 -2.04 2.70
C HIS A 56 19.86 -0.57 2.56
N VAL A 57 18.63 -0.20 2.96
CA VAL A 57 18.19 1.21 2.99
C VAL A 57 17.41 1.46 4.26
N ASP A 58 17.87 2.41 5.07
CA ASP A 58 17.17 2.92 6.24
C ASP A 58 16.95 4.43 6.07
N THR A 59 15.70 4.85 5.93
CA THR A 59 15.34 6.27 5.75
C THR A 59 15.56 7.11 7.02
N ASP A 60 15.68 6.47 8.18
CA ASP A 60 15.99 7.16 9.44
C ASP A 60 17.48 7.46 9.58
N GLN A 61 18.33 6.64 8.95
CA GLN A 61 19.78 6.77 8.88
C GLN A 61 20.25 6.68 7.43
N LEU A 62 19.68 7.54 6.56
CA LEU A 62 19.90 7.48 5.13
C LEU A 62 21.36 7.81 4.78
N SER A 63 22.04 6.85 4.19
CA SER A 63 23.35 6.99 3.56
C SER A 63 23.18 7.27 2.06
N GLU A 64 24.30 7.26 1.30
CA GLU A 64 24.29 7.28 -0.16
C GLU A 64 23.65 5.99 -0.70
N ILE A 65 22.61 6.14 -1.53
CA ILE A 65 21.85 5.02 -2.10
C ILE A 65 21.70 5.12 -3.64
N SER A 66 22.62 5.81 -4.31
CA SER A 66 22.56 6.04 -5.76
C SER A 66 22.40 4.75 -6.56
N GLU A 67 23.11 3.67 -6.18
CA GLU A 67 22.98 2.37 -6.84
C GLU A 67 21.58 1.78 -6.68
N PHE A 68 20.94 1.95 -5.52
CA PHE A 68 19.54 1.53 -5.31
C PHE A 68 18.58 2.36 -6.16
N LEU A 69 18.84 3.67 -6.32
CA LEU A 69 18.01 4.60 -7.09
C LEU A 69 18.30 4.61 -8.59
N ASP A 70 19.26 3.80 -9.09
CA ASP A 70 19.55 3.69 -10.52
C ASP A 70 18.46 2.85 -11.22
N SER A 71 17.27 3.44 -11.33
CA SER A 71 16.06 2.87 -11.95
C SER A 71 15.15 3.99 -12.47
N GLU A 72 14.21 3.66 -13.35
CA GLU A 72 13.23 4.62 -13.86
C GLU A 72 12.06 4.84 -12.87
N ILE A 73 11.70 3.79 -12.14
CA ILE A 73 10.52 3.77 -11.27
C ILE A 73 10.97 3.43 -9.84
N LEU A 74 10.49 4.22 -8.87
CA LEU A 74 10.61 3.92 -7.45
C LEU A 74 9.24 3.64 -6.84
N ILE A 75 9.08 2.49 -6.20
CA ILE A 75 7.90 2.15 -5.40
C ILE A 75 8.27 2.29 -3.92
N ILE A 76 7.61 3.19 -3.22
CA ILE A 76 7.85 3.44 -1.79
C ILE A 76 6.77 2.73 -0.98
N ASN A 77 7.15 1.72 -0.22
CA ASN A 77 6.28 0.85 0.56
C ASN A 77 6.80 0.66 1.99
N ILE A 78 7.03 1.77 2.68
CA ILE A 78 7.49 1.79 4.08
C ILE A 78 6.50 2.53 4.97
N THR A 79 6.51 2.19 6.27
CA THR A 79 5.59 2.75 7.26
C THR A 79 6.22 3.86 8.11
N SER A 80 7.38 4.40 7.70
CA SER A 80 8.03 5.51 8.41
C SER A 80 7.12 6.75 8.47
N LYS A 81 7.22 7.47 9.57
CA LYS A 81 6.60 8.79 9.76
C LYS A 81 7.63 9.91 9.91
N ASN A 82 8.88 9.64 9.56
CA ASN A 82 9.99 10.58 9.64
C ASN A 82 9.99 11.52 8.43
N ILE A 83 9.33 12.67 8.56
CA ILE A 83 9.26 13.69 7.50
C ILE A 83 10.66 14.07 7.00
N ASN A 84 11.60 14.30 7.92
CA ASN A 84 12.98 14.67 7.56
C ASN A 84 13.72 13.54 6.81
N GLY A 85 13.43 12.28 7.16
CA GLY A 85 13.94 11.12 6.43
C GLY A 85 13.44 11.09 4.99
N PHE A 86 12.16 11.37 4.77
CA PHE A 86 11.60 11.47 3.43
C PHE A 86 12.10 12.69 2.65
N ALA A 87 12.32 13.83 3.29
CA ALA A 87 12.91 14.99 2.63
C ALA A 87 14.32 14.67 2.09
N ARG A 88 15.20 14.05 2.90
CA ARG A 88 16.52 13.59 2.45
C ARG A 88 16.46 12.53 1.35
N LEU A 89 15.46 11.65 1.40
CA LEU A 89 15.23 10.66 0.33
C LEU A 89 14.89 11.37 -0.99
N ILE A 90 14.01 12.37 -0.95
CA ILE A 90 13.63 13.17 -2.12
C ILE A 90 14.85 13.86 -2.74
N GLU A 91 15.73 14.46 -1.94
CA GLU A 91 16.96 15.08 -2.42
C GLU A 91 17.85 14.10 -3.22
N GLN A 92 17.92 12.82 -2.81
CA GLN A 92 18.65 11.80 -3.57
C GLN A 92 17.88 11.32 -4.80
N ILE A 93 16.56 11.26 -4.74
CA ILE A 93 15.73 10.92 -5.92
C ILE A 93 15.89 11.97 -7.01
N GLU A 94 15.91 13.26 -6.67
CA GLU A 94 16.05 14.38 -7.62
C GLU A 94 17.37 14.34 -8.41
N THR A 95 18.40 13.74 -7.87
CA THR A 95 19.72 13.57 -8.53
C THR A 95 19.87 12.20 -9.20
N SER A 96 18.85 11.35 -9.17
CA SER A 96 18.84 10.00 -9.72
C SER A 96 18.13 9.93 -11.09
N PRO A 97 18.18 8.79 -11.80
CA PRO A 97 17.38 8.56 -13.01
C PRO A 97 15.87 8.38 -12.79
N ILE A 98 15.39 8.37 -11.53
CA ILE A 98 13.96 8.17 -11.21
C ILE A 98 13.10 9.26 -11.87
N GLN A 99 12.12 8.85 -12.65
CA GLN A 99 11.13 9.72 -13.30
C GLN A 99 9.73 9.55 -12.73
N LYS A 100 9.47 8.40 -12.11
CA LYS A 100 8.15 8.01 -11.64
C LYS A 100 8.24 7.44 -10.22
N VAL A 101 7.42 7.96 -9.32
CA VAL A 101 7.33 7.48 -7.93
C VAL A 101 5.92 6.96 -7.69
N LEU A 102 5.80 5.72 -7.23
CA LEU A 102 4.58 5.15 -6.70
C LEU A 102 4.67 5.11 -5.18
N PHE A 103 3.94 6.00 -4.51
CA PHE A 103 3.91 6.08 -3.06
C PHE A 103 2.74 5.29 -2.49
N ILE A 104 3.04 4.22 -1.75
CA ILE A 104 2.03 3.41 -1.05
C ILE A 104 1.70 4.08 0.27
N SER A 105 0.51 4.65 0.32
CA SER A 105 -0.07 5.36 1.45
C SER A 105 -1.22 4.58 2.09
N SER A 106 -2.00 5.24 2.91
CA SER A 106 -3.12 4.65 3.64
C SER A 106 -4.34 5.57 3.65
N THR A 107 -5.52 4.98 3.59
CA THR A 107 -6.80 5.68 3.80
C THR A 107 -6.96 6.25 5.21
N SER A 108 -5.99 6.01 6.10
CA SER A 108 -5.94 6.66 7.42
C SER A 108 -5.70 8.17 7.36
N VAL A 109 -5.26 8.71 6.21
CA VAL A 109 -5.13 10.16 5.99
C VAL A 109 -6.48 10.89 6.01
N TYR A 110 -7.57 10.19 5.69
CA TYR A 110 -8.91 10.80 5.67
C TYR A 110 -9.52 10.95 7.07
N GLN A 111 -10.27 12.02 7.26
CA GLN A 111 -11.12 12.25 8.43
C GLN A 111 -12.28 11.25 8.48
N ASN A 112 -12.82 10.99 9.69
CA ASN A 112 -14.05 10.21 9.87
C ASN A 112 -15.26 11.15 9.75
N LEU A 113 -15.81 11.27 8.56
CA LEU A 113 -16.89 12.22 8.23
C LEU A 113 -18.29 11.56 8.29
N ASN A 114 -18.39 10.31 8.75
CA ASN A 114 -19.62 9.51 8.83
C ASN A 114 -20.34 9.38 7.48
N ARG A 115 -19.57 9.34 6.37
CA ARG A 115 -20.05 9.17 5.00
C ARG A 115 -18.99 8.51 4.13
N GLU A 116 -19.33 8.27 2.87
CA GLU A 116 -18.37 7.91 1.84
C GLU A 116 -17.43 9.08 1.54
N VAL A 117 -16.14 8.76 1.31
CA VAL A 117 -15.09 9.70 0.94
C VAL A 117 -14.34 9.22 -0.29
N THR A 118 -13.99 10.18 -1.16
CA THR A 118 -13.28 10.00 -2.42
C THR A 118 -11.91 10.67 -2.38
N GLU A 119 -11.11 10.53 -3.44
CA GLU A 119 -9.79 11.12 -3.57
C GLU A 119 -9.81 12.63 -3.82
N ASP A 120 -10.90 13.15 -4.39
CA ASP A 120 -10.95 14.48 -5.01
C ASP A 120 -11.76 15.51 -4.22
N GLU A 121 -12.14 15.21 -2.97
CA GLU A 121 -13.04 16.08 -2.17
C GLU A 121 -12.37 16.76 -0.97
N ASN A 122 -11.04 16.68 -0.87
CA ASN A 122 -10.26 17.31 0.21
C ASN A 122 -10.74 16.87 1.63
N ALA A 123 -10.97 15.55 1.79
CA ALA A 123 -11.44 14.95 3.04
C ALA A 123 -10.29 14.53 3.98
N GLU A 124 -9.06 14.85 3.65
CA GLU A 124 -7.87 14.50 4.41
C GLU A 124 -7.76 15.30 5.71
N ASP A 125 -7.18 14.69 6.74
CA ASP A 125 -6.68 15.38 7.92
C ASP A 125 -5.31 15.98 7.61
N HIS A 126 -5.24 17.29 7.42
CA HIS A 126 -4.00 17.99 7.11
C HIS A 126 -2.97 17.97 8.27
N ASN A 127 -3.38 17.60 9.49
CA ASN A 127 -2.47 17.34 10.61
C ASN A 127 -1.86 15.92 10.55
N SER A 128 -2.36 15.07 9.67
CA SER A 128 -1.79 13.74 9.48
C SER A 128 -0.35 13.83 8.95
N VAL A 129 0.60 13.26 9.69
CA VAL A 129 2.00 13.16 9.26
C VAL A 129 2.12 12.44 7.92
N LEU A 130 1.29 11.42 7.68
CA LEU A 130 1.29 10.69 6.44
C LEU A 130 0.81 11.56 5.27
N TRP A 131 -0.22 12.38 5.46
CA TRP A 131 -0.65 13.34 4.45
C TRP A 131 0.44 14.39 4.15
N GLN A 132 1.13 14.89 5.18
CA GLN A 132 2.26 15.82 4.99
C GLN A 132 3.38 15.18 4.16
N ILE A 133 3.67 13.89 4.38
CA ILE A 133 4.64 13.14 3.57
C ILE A 133 4.14 12.99 2.12
N GLU A 134 2.85 12.66 1.91
CA GLU A 134 2.28 12.63 0.57
C GLU A 134 2.51 13.95 -0.18
N GLN A 135 2.32 15.09 0.51
CA GLN A 135 2.50 16.42 -0.07
C GLN A 135 3.96 16.70 -0.50
N LEU A 136 4.97 16.18 0.21
CA LEU A 136 6.37 16.31 -0.21
C LEU A 136 6.61 15.66 -1.58
N PHE A 137 6.04 14.49 -1.81
CA PHE A 137 6.16 13.79 -3.09
C PHE A 137 5.28 14.40 -4.18
N GLN A 138 4.05 14.75 -3.84
CA GLN A 138 3.06 15.26 -4.79
C GLN A 138 3.44 16.62 -5.37
N ASN A 139 4.06 17.49 -4.56
CA ASN A 139 4.50 18.82 -4.96
C ASN A 139 5.87 18.83 -5.65
N ASN A 140 6.55 17.68 -5.72
CA ASN A 140 7.85 17.59 -6.40
C ASN A 140 7.67 17.66 -7.92
N THR A 141 8.56 18.40 -8.60
CA THR A 141 8.50 18.62 -10.05
C THR A 141 9.54 17.82 -10.84
N HIS A 142 10.50 17.16 -10.18
CA HIS A 142 11.56 16.38 -10.84
C HIS A 142 11.06 15.00 -11.30
N PHE A 143 10.05 14.46 -10.62
CA PHE A 143 9.46 13.17 -10.93
C PHE A 143 7.93 13.22 -10.80
N LYS A 144 7.26 12.29 -11.47
CA LYS A 144 5.79 12.21 -11.43
C LYS A 144 5.36 11.24 -10.32
N THR A 145 4.58 11.72 -9.36
CA THR A 145 4.12 10.92 -8.23
C THR A 145 2.71 10.39 -8.44
N THR A 146 2.52 9.09 -8.24
CA THR A 146 1.21 8.45 -8.04
C THR A 146 1.11 7.99 -6.60
N ILE A 147 -0.01 8.25 -5.95
CA ILE A 147 -0.27 7.83 -4.57
C ILE A 147 -1.35 6.75 -4.57
N VAL A 148 -1.12 5.64 -3.88
CA VAL A 148 -2.16 4.63 -3.63
C VAL A 148 -2.43 4.55 -2.15
N ARG A 149 -3.61 4.97 -1.73
CA ARG A 149 -4.09 4.91 -0.34
C ARG A 149 -4.79 3.59 -0.12
N PHE A 150 -4.08 2.60 0.42
CA PHE A 150 -4.69 1.32 0.76
C PHE A 150 -5.44 1.40 2.09
N SER A 151 -6.60 0.73 2.13
CA SER A 151 -7.36 0.45 3.34
C SER A 151 -6.67 -0.61 4.21
N GLY A 152 -7.31 -1.09 5.27
CA GLY A 152 -6.73 -2.09 6.15
C GLY A 152 -6.34 -3.37 5.39
N LEU A 153 -5.05 -3.71 5.45
CA LEU A 153 -4.46 -4.81 4.67
C LEU A 153 -4.76 -6.17 5.28
N ILE A 154 -5.25 -7.11 4.47
CA ILE A 154 -5.57 -8.49 4.90
C ILE A 154 -5.09 -9.54 3.90
N ASP A 155 -4.73 -10.70 4.39
CA ASP A 155 -4.48 -11.95 3.66
C ASP A 155 -4.43 -13.14 4.65
N SER A 156 -4.03 -14.33 4.19
CA SER A 156 -3.87 -15.52 5.04
C SER A 156 -2.80 -15.34 6.14
N ARG A 157 -1.71 -14.61 5.87
CA ARG A 157 -0.65 -14.31 6.85
C ARG A 157 -1.10 -13.21 7.82
N ARG A 158 -1.82 -12.21 7.30
CA ARG A 158 -2.41 -11.09 8.03
C ARG A 158 -3.91 -11.32 8.24
N HIS A 159 -4.26 -12.51 8.73
CA HIS A 159 -5.63 -12.96 8.89
C HIS A 159 -6.40 -12.09 9.91
N PRO A 160 -7.52 -11.45 9.53
CA PRO A 160 -8.20 -10.47 10.38
C PRO A 160 -8.80 -11.09 11.66
N GLY A 161 -9.12 -12.38 11.67
CA GLY A 161 -9.52 -13.09 12.88
C GLY A 161 -8.45 -13.10 14.00
N ARG A 162 -7.23 -12.66 13.69
CA ARG A 162 -6.12 -12.54 14.66
C ARG A 162 -5.92 -11.12 15.17
N PHE A 163 -6.66 -10.11 14.69
CA PHE A 163 -6.40 -8.70 15.05
C PHE A 163 -6.78 -8.36 16.49
N PHE A 164 -7.82 -9.02 17.02
CA PHE A 164 -8.30 -8.82 18.38
C PHE A 164 -8.05 -10.09 19.20
N ARG A 165 -6.83 -10.22 19.71
CA ARG A 165 -6.39 -11.33 20.57
C ARG A 165 -6.20 -10.86 22.01
N ASN A 166 -6.06 -11.80 22.93
CA ASN A 166 -5.69 -11.56 24.33
C ASN A 166 -6.69 -10.67 25.07
N GLY A 167 -7.99 -10.86 24.87
CA GLY A 167 -9.03 -10.08 25.56
C GLY A 167 -9.20 -8.64 25.07
N ARG A 168 -8.62 -8.26 23.91
CA ARG A 168 -8.87 -6.96 23.30
C ARG A 168 -10.24 -6.96 22.63
N SER A 169 -11.12 -6.07 23.08
CA SER A 169 -12.41 -5.83 22.44
C SER A 169 -12.28 -5.06 21.14
N VAL A 170 -13.27 -5.18 20.29
CA VAL A 170 -13.39 -4.42 19.03
C VAL A 170 -14.12 -3.12 19.31
N PRO A 171 -13.47 -1.96 19.17
CA PRO A 171 -14.13 -0.67 19.39
C PRO A 171 -15.07 -0.33 18.24
N GLN A 172 -16.15 0.42 18.55
CA GLN A 172 -17.13 0.88 17.57
C GLN A 172 -17.66 -0.28 16.68
N ALA A 173 -18.23 -1.28 17.33
CA ALA A 173 -18.60 -2.55 16.73
C ALA A 173 -19.49 -2.45 15.48
N ASP A 174 -20.35 -1.44 15.42
CA ASP A 174 -21.29 -1.24 14.34
C ASP A 174 -20.79 -0.27 13.24
N ALA A 175 -19.55 0.27 13.41
CA ALA A 175 -18.87 1.02 12.35
C ALA A 175 -18.45 0.11 11.19
N PRO A 176 -18.53 0.59 9.92
CA PRO A 176 -18.08 -0.18 8.76
C PRO A 176 -16.57 -0.42 8.79
N VAL A 177 -16.12 -1.55 8.22
CA VAL A 177 -14.71 -1.78 7.94
C VAL A 177 -14.34 -1.25 6.56
N ASN A 178 -13.10 -0.79 6.42
CA ASN A 178 -12.47 -0.52 5.13
C ASN A 178 -11.23 -1.40 5.03
N LEU A 179 -11.27 -2.41 4.18
CA LEU A 179 -10.22 -3.43 4.06
C LEU A 179 -9.92 -3.72 2.60
N ILE A 180 -8.73 -4.26 2.35
CA ILE A 180 -8.32 -4.72 1.02
C ILE A 180 -7.43 -5.96 1.15
N HIS A 181 -7.64 -6.93 0.26
CA HIS A 181 -6.82 -8.12 0.18
C HIS A 181 -5.48 -7.85 -0.54
N LEU A 182 -4.43 -8.61 -0.18
CA LEU A 182 -3.11 -8.49 -0.79
C LEU A 182 -3.15 -8.61 -2.32
N ASP A 183 -3.93 -9.55 -2.85
CA ASP A 183 -4.03 -9.77 -4.30
C ASP A 183 -4.55 -8.53 -5.03
N ASP A 184 -5.51 -7.81 -4.44
CA ASP A 184 -6.01 -6.56 -5.00
C ASP A 184 -5.00 -5.41 -4.86
N CYS A 185 -4.22 -5.37 -3.77
CA CYS A 185 -3.11 -4.42 -3.68
C CYS A 185 -2.10 -4.61 -4.82
N LEU A 186 -1.70 -5.86 -5.06
CA LEU A 186 -0.77 -6.22 -6.14
C LEU A 186 -1.37 -5.96 -7.51
N GLY A 187 -2.65 -6.27 -7.69
CA GLY A 187 -3.39 -6.04 -8.93
C GLY A 187 -3.50 -4.56 -9.29
N ILE A 188 -3.82 -3.69 -8.33
CA ILE A 188 -3.88 -2.23 -8.53
C ILE A 188 -2.52 -1.66 -8.91
N ILE A 189 -1.46 -2.03 -8.18
CA ILE A 189 -0.09 -1.61 -8.50
C ILE A 189 0.27 -2.04 -9.93
N ASN A 190 0.00 -3.30 -10.27
CA ASN A 190 0.26 -3.81 -11.61
C ASN A 190 -0.53 -3.05 -12.68
N ALA A 191 -1.79 -2.74 -12.46
CA ALA A 191 -2.62 -1.97 -13.40
C ALA A 191 -2.05 -0.56 -13.63
N ILE A 192 -1.57 0.12 -12.58
CA ILE A 192 -0.91 1.43 -12.68
C ILE A 192 0.34 1.34 -13.56
N LEU A 193 1.20 0.33 -13.33
CA LEU A 193 2.43 0.12 -14.10
C LEU A 193 2.14 -0.21 -15.57
N GLN A 194 1.20 -1.10 -15.85
CA GLN A 194 0.87 -1.55 -17.21
C GLN A 194 0.18 -0.47 -18.05
N GLN A 195 -0.62 0.39 -17.42
CA GLN A 195 -1.38 1.44 -18.10
C GLN A 195 -0.67 2.80 -18.07
N GLU A 196 0.54 2.87 -17.48
CA GLU A 196 1.28 4.13 -17.31
C GLU A 196 0.42 5.22 -16.61
N ALA A 197 -0.40 4.82 -15.64
CA ALA A 197 -1.39 5.68 -14.99
C ALA A 197 -0.78 6.54 -13.87
N TRP A 198 0.15 7.42 -14.27
CA TRP A 198 0.95 8.23 -13.34
C TRP A 198 0.33 9.60 -13.07
N GLY A 199 0.61 10.14 -11.87
CA GLY A 199 0.23 11.49 -11.45
C GLY A 199 -1.14 11.58 -10.81
N GLU A 200 -1.69 10.49 -10.35
CA GLU A 200 -3.02 10.38 -9.75
C GLU A 200 -2.95 9.91 -8.29
N ILE A 201 -4.04 10.13 -7.55
CA ILE A 201 -4.28 9.49 -6.25
C ILE A 201 -5.37 8.45 -6.45
N TYR A 202 -5.17 7.25 -5.90
CA TYR A 202 -6.11 6.13 -5.95
C TYR A 202 -6.40 5.57 -4.56
N ASN A 203 -7.66 5.28 -4.26
CA ASN A 203 -8.06 4.55 -3.08
C ASN A 203 -8.18 3.05 -3.38
N GLY A 204 -7.44 2.23 -2.64
CA GLY A 204 -7.58 0.77 -2.68
C GLY A 204 -8.41 0.25 -1.51
N CYS A 205 -9.64 -0.16 -1.77
CA CYS A 205 -10.57 -0.72 -0.79
C CYS A 205 -11.51 -1.72 -1.48
N ALA A 206 -11.91 -2.80 -0.79
CA ALA A 206 -12.94 -3.71 -1.29
C ALA A 206 -14.29 -2.99 -1.52
N ASP A 207 -15.21 -3.62 -2.26
CA ASP A 207 -16.50 -3.01 -2.59
C ASP A 207 -17.48 -2.97 -1.42
N THR A 208 -17.35 -3.90 -0.46
CA THR A 208 -18.27 -4.02 0.66
C THR A 208 -17.67 -3.53 1.96
N HIS A 209 -18.54 -2.97 2.81
CA HIS A 209 -18.15 -2.39 4.09
C HIS A 209 -19.04 -2.93 5.22
N PRO A 210 -19.01 -4.26 5.51
CA PRO A 210 -19.77 -4.81 6.63
C PRO A 210 -19.35 -4.12 7.94
N SER A 211 -20.21 -4.18 8.95
CA SER A 211 -19.84 -3.70 10.29
C SER A 211 -18.65 -4.49 10.83
N LYS A 212 -17.90 -3.89 11.74
CA LYS A 212 -16.79 -4.59 12.43
C LYS A 212 -17.31 -5.84 13.15
N ARG A 213 -18.51 -5.78 13.70
CA ARG A 213 -19.18 -6.93 14.36
C ARG A 213 -19.36 -8.09 13.40
N GLU A 214 -19.95 -7.85 12.25
CA GLU A 214 -20.17 -8.87 11.23
C GLU A 214 -18.85 -9.42 10.70
N PHE A 215 -17.95 -8.54 10.28
CA PHE A 215 -16.70 -8.94 9.63
C PHE A 215 -15.76 -9.70 10.57
N TYR A 216 -15.48 -9.18 11.78
CA TYR A 216 -14.57 -9.87 12.69
C TYR A 216 -15.18 -11.12 13.31
N GLY A 217 -16.51 -11.18 13.47
CA GLY A 217 -17.24 -12.40 13.79
C GLY A 217 -17.06 -13.47 12.72
N TYR A 218 -17.25 -13.09 11.44
CA TYR A 218 -17.03 -13.95 10.29
C TYR A 218 -15.57 -14.45 10.21
N ALA A 219 -14.60 -13.53 10.27
CA ALA A 219 -13.20 -13.88 10.17
C ALA A 219 -12.73 -14.85 11.28
N ARG A 220 -13.23 -14.70 12.50
CA ARG A 220 -12.93 -15.65 13.59
C ARG A 220 -13.62 -16.99 13.39
N LYS A 221 -14.83 -16.99 12.88
CA LYS A 221 -15.55 -18.23 12.54
C LYS A 221 -14.78 -19.08 11.52
N LEU A 222 -14.16 -18.45 10.51
CA LEU A 222 -13.30 -19.14 9.54
C LEU A 222 -12.09 -19.83 10.18
N MET A 223 -11.65 -19.35 11.34
CA MET A 223 -10.59 -19.97 12.14
C MET A 223 -11.11 -20.98 13.16
N GLY A 224 -12.39 -21.28 13.24
CA GLY A 224 -12.97 -22.10 14.29
C GLY A 224 -12.98 -21.45 15.67
N LEU A 225 -12.88 -20.11 15.75
CA LEU A 225 -12.82 -19.35 16.99
C LEU A 225 -14.16 -18.67 17.29
N SER A 226 -14.46 -18.46 18.58
CA SER A 226 -15.60 -17.64 19.00
C SER A 226 -15.43 -16.17 18.53
N PRO A 227 -16.52 -15.44 18.30
CA PRO A 227 -16.46 -14.00 18.00
C PRO A 227 -15.60 -13.24 19.04
N PRO A 228 -14.99 -12.12 18.69
CA PRO A 228 -14.29 -11.27 19.66
C PRO A 228 -15.31 -10.57 20.56
N GLU A 229 -14.84 -10.04 21.68
CA GLU A 229 -15.65 -9.08 22.45
C GLU A 229 -15.80 -7.78 21.69
N PHE A 230 -16.94 -7.10 21.88
CA PHE A 230 -17.25 -5.83 21.23
C PHE A 230 -17.58 -4.77 22.29
N ASP A 231 -17.03 -3.58 22.11
CA ASP A 231 -17.36 -2.44 22.97
C ASP A 231 -18.80 -1.96 22.70
N THR A 232 -19.42 -1.41 23.74
CA THR A 232 -20.80 -0.89 23.71
C THR A 232 -20.82 0.62 23.52
N GLU A 233 -19.96 1.14 22.65
CA GLU A 233 -19.92 2.58 22.35
C GLU A 233 -21.20 3.04 21.67
N THR A 234 -21.70 4.21 22.06
CA THR A 234 -22.92 4.81 21.52
C THR A 234 -22.65 5.76 20.35
N GLU A 235 -21.49 6.40 20.32
CA GLU A 235 -21.09 7.30 19.21
C GLU A 235 -20.18 6.56 18.22
N ILE A 236 -20.62 6.49 16.97
CA ILE A 236 -19.87 5.84 15.90
C ILE A 236 -19.24 6.92 15.03
N LYS A 237 -17.89 6.87 14.88
CA LYS A 237 -17.12 7.72 13.96
C LYS A 237 -16.50 6.85 12.89
N TYR A 238 -16.88 7.07 11.63
CA TYR A 238 -16.43 6.25 10.53
C TYR A 238 -16.22 7.04 9.23
N LYS A 239 -15.72 6.39 8.25
CA LYS A 239 -15.73 6.74 6.84
C LYS A 239 -15.96 5.47 6.03
N ILE A 240 -16.49 5.62 4.83
CA ILE A 240 -16.54 4.57 3.81
C ILE A 240 -15.62 5.03 2.69
N ILE A 241 -14.68 4.19 2.31
CA ILE A 241 -13.70 4.54 1.29
C ILE A 241 -14.22 4.14 -0.10
N SER A 242 -14.44 5.12 -0.95
CA SER A 242 -14.81 4.88 -2.36
C SER A 242 -13.60 4.33 -3.14
N ASN A 243 -13.85 3.30 -3.95
CA ASN A 243 -12.86 2.72 -4.86
C ASN A 243 -13.22 2.97 -6.35
N GLN A 244 -14.18 3.86 -6.60
CA GLN A 244 -14.72 4.09 -7.94
C GLN A 244 -13.66 4.61 -8.93
N LYS A 245 -12.69 5.39 -8.45
CA LYS A 245 -11.62 5.92 -9.30
C LYS A 245 -10.71 4.79 -9.82
N VAL A 246 -10.32 3.84 -8.98
CA VAL A 246 -9.58 2.63 -9.41
C VAL A 246 -10.36 1.85 -10.47
N LYS A 247 -11.65 1.61 -10.25
CA LYS A 247 -12.51 0.89 -11.20
C LYS A 247 -12.62 1.62 -12.53
N SER A 248 -12.91 2.92 -12.51
CA SER A 248 -13.19 3.69 -13.73
C SER A 248 -11.93 4.08 -14.49
N LYS A 249 -10.85 4.47 -13.82
CA LYS A 249 -9.61 4.94 -14.46
C LYS A 249 -8.66 3.81 -14.84
N LEU A 250 -8.58 2.76 -14.00
CA LEU A 250 -7.70 1.61 -14.26
C LEU A 250 -8.46 0.41 -14.86
N ASN A 251 -9.78 0.53 -15.08
CA ASN A 251 -10.63 -0.59 -15.49
C ASN A 251 -10.37 -1.86 -14.63
N TYR A 252 -10.14 -1.62 -13.32
CA TYR A 252 -9.76 -2.68 -12.39
C TYR A 252 -11.00 -3.37 -11.81
N THR A 253 -11.01 -4.69 -11.83
CA THR A 253 -12.02 -5.51 -11.17
C THR A 253 -11.40 -6.17 -9.95
N PHE A 254 -11.98 -5.91 -8.78
CA PHE A 254 -11.49 -6.49 -7.52
C PHE A 254 -11.70 -8.00 -7.50
N GLN A 255 -10.65 -8.75 -7.15
CA GLN A 255 -10.69 -10.20 -6.97
C GLN A 255 -11.43 -10.57 -5.68
N HIS A 256 -11.25 -9.73 -4.65
CA HIS A 256 -11.86 -9.88 -3.33
C HIS A 256 -12.82 -8.71 -3.03
N ALA A 257 -13.77 -8.48 -3.94
CA ALA A 257 -14.72 -7.38 -3.86
C ALA A 257 -15.62 -7.44 -2.61
N ASP A 258 -16.08 -8.64 -2.25
CA ASP A 258 -16.99 -8.88 -1.12
C ASP A 258 -16.22 -9.49 0.06
N LEU A 259 -16.02 -8.68 1.11
CA LEU A 259 -15.29 -9.08 2.31
C LEU A 259 -15.91 -10.26 3.06
N MET A 260 -17.24 -10.47 2.91
CA MET A 260 -17.94 -11.59 3.57
C MET A 260 -17.85 -12.91 2.80
N LYS A 261 -17.20 -12.91 1.62
CA LYS A 261 -16.91 -14.09 0.81
C LYS A 261 -15.45 -14.48 0.75
N ILE A 262 -14.56 -13.70 1.39
CA ILE A 262 -13.12 -14.02 1.42
C ILE A 262 -12.90 -15.30 2.24
N THR A 263 -12.11 -16.19 1.68
CA THR A 263 -11.51 -17.34 2.38
C THR A 263 -10.01 -17.08 2.47
N PHE A 264 -9.40 -17.29 3.65
CA PHE A 264 -7.97 -16.98 3.92
C PHE A 264 -7.10 -18.24 3.93
#